data_6a87918c49f647581db3cbe524f96b15
#
_entry.id   6a87918c49f647581db3cbe524f96b15
#
_cell.length_a   1.000
_cell.length_b   1.000
_cell.length_c   1.000
_cell.angle_alpha   90.00
_cell.angle_beta   90.00
_cell.angle_gamma   90.00
#
_symmetry.space_group_name_H-M   'P 1'
#
loop_
_entity.id
_entity.type
_entity.pdbx_description
1 polymer ?
#
loop_
_entity_poly.entity_id
_entity_poly.type
_entity_poly.pdbx_seq_one_letter_code
_entity_poly.pdbx_strand_id
1 'polypeptide(L)'
;MRALVYTGTETLEMRDVAVPEPAEGESIVAVELCGICGSDMHAWHGHDARRVPPLVLGHEAVGVAETGPHAGKRVAINPLMSCGKCPACLAGRRHLCPHRELIGMRVPGAFAERVRVLDRNLTVLPDRLPSARAVLAEPLACAVHAVRLGLQRLGTPAPALSAVVLGGGAIGLLTALLLKVEGIGALAIAETNAPRREALDALLGGGAYDPITAPAAESSADLVIDAVGSGPTRAAASSVVRPGGAIVHVGLQNSAEGLDTRRITLQEIAFIGSYCYGEDDFAAALALLEEGAIDGAAWCETRPLEAGAASFVDIDRGRAPAKIVLSMS
;
A
#
# COMPACT_ATOMS: atom_id res chain seq x y z
N MET A 1 -7.41 23.91 -12.25
CA MET A 1 -6.20 23.22 -11.75
C MET A 1 -5.88 22.05 -12.65
N ARG A 2 -4.59 21.71 -12.80
CA ARG A 2 -4.17 20.55 -13.58
C ARG A 2 -4.43 19.26 -12.80
N ALA A 3 -4.86 18.23 -13.51
CA ALA A 3 -5.07 16.90 -12.97
C ALA A 3 -4.81 15.82 -14.01
N LEU A 4 -4.32 14.66 -13.57
CA LEU A 4 -4.24 13.45 -14.37
C LEU A 4 -5.54 12.66 -14.19
N VAL A 5 -6.35 12.62 -15.23
CA VAL A 5 -7.71 12.07 -15.19
C VAL A 5 -7.73 10.71 -15.87
N TYR A 6 -8.22 9.71 -15.16
CA TYR A 6 -8.60 8.42 -15.73
C TYR A 6 -9.87 8.60 -16.57
N THR A 7 -9.78 8.39 -17.88
CA THR A 7 -10.86 8.63 -18.84
C THR A 7 -11.42 7.37 -19.46
N GLY A 8 -10.79 6.23 -19.23
CA GLY A 8 -11.20 4.92 -19.71
C GLY A 8 -10.10 3.89 -19.54
N THR A 9 -10.38 2.65 -19.87
CA THR A 9 -9.39 1.55 -19.79
C THR A 9 -8.10 1.93 -20.49
N GLU A 10 -6.98 1.79 -19.78
CA GLU A 10 -5.61 2.11 -20.19
C GLU A 10 -5.40 3.57 -20.64
N THR A 11 -6.30 4.49 -20.24
CA THR A 11 -6.25 5.86 -20.69
C THR A 11 -6.26 6.84 -19.52
N LEU A 12 -5.20 7.64 -19.43
CA LEU A 12 -5.03 8.76 -18.50
C LEU A 12 -4.68 10.01 -19.29
N GLU A 13 -5.34 11.12 -19.00
CA GLU A 13 -5.14 12.39 -19.69
C GLU A 13 -4.88 13.53 -18.71
N MET A 14 -3.90 14.38 -19.02
CA MET A 14 -3.78 15.68 -18.34
C MET A 14 -4.94 16.58 -18.75
N ARG A 15 -5.68 17.07 -17.78
CA ARG A 15 -6.81 17.99 -17.99
C ARG A 15 -6.80 19.15 -17.01
N ASP A 16 -7.37 20.28 -17.45
CA ASP A 16 -7.78 21.33 -16.56
C ASP A 16 -9.16 21.00 -15.99
N VAL A 17 -9.25 20.92 -14.67
CA VAL A 17 -10.48 20.63 -13.94
C VAL A 17 -10.79 21.75 -12.94
N ALA A 18 -12.03 21.85 -12.47
CA ALA A 18 -12.41 22.81 -11.45
C ALA A 18 -11.62 22.56 -10.15
N VAL A 19 -11.24 23.62 -9.46
CA VAL A 19 -10.69 23.51 -8.10
C VAL A 19 -11.82 23.06 -7.18
N PRO A 20 -11.62 22.01 -6.34
CA PRO A 20 -12.66 21.56 -5.43
C PRO A 20 -12.94 22.63 -4.35
N GLU A 21 -14.21 22.77 -3.97
CA GLU A 21 -14.61 23.59 -2.84
C GLU A 21 -14.82 22.70 -1.59
N PRO A 22 -14.31 23.10 -0.41
CA PRO A 22 -14.47 22.32 0.80
C PRO A 22 -15.89 22.52 1.36
N ALA A 23 -16.50 21.44 1.86
CA ALA A 23 -17.69 21.51 2.71
C ALA A 23 -17.29 21.70 4.19
N GLU A 24 -18.28 21.82 5.08
CA GLU A 24 -18.02 21.85 6.53
C GLU A 24 -17.29 20.56 6.99
N GLY A 25 -16.19 20.73 7.72
CA GLY A 25 -15.33 19.62 8.18
C GLY A 25 -14.39 19.07 7.10
N GLU A 26 -14.20 19.79 6.01
CA GLU A 26 -13.28 19.45 4.93
C GLU A 26 -12.24 20.56 4.70
N SER A 27 -11.06 20.15 4.30
CA SER A 27 -9.96 21.00 3.88
C SER A 27 -9.58 20.80 2.43
N ILE A 28 -9.01 21.82 1.82
CA ILE A 28 -8.27 21.71 0.56
C ILE A 28 -6.80 21.55 0.88
N VAL A 29 -6.17 20.54 0.28
CA VAL A 29 -4.74 20.31 0.37
C VAL A 29 -4.11 20.57 -1.00
N ALA A 30 -3.14 21.47 -1.07
CA ALA A 30 -2.23 21.61 -2.20
C ALA A 30 -1.29 20.39 -2.15
N VAL A 31 -1.43 19.50 -3.12
CA VAL A 31 -0.67 18.25 -3.16
C VAL A 31 0.77 18.54 -3.59
N GLU A 32 1.74 18.05 -2.84
CA GLU A 32 3.15 18.09 -3.22
C GLU A 32 3.53 16.81 -3.96
N LEU A 33 3.22 15.65 -3.37
CA LEU A 33 3.58 14.33 -3.86
C LEU A 33 2.41 13.36 -3.71
N CYS A 34 2.24 12.46 -4.68
CA CYS A 34 1.28 11.37 -4.62
C CYS A 34 1.85 10.08 -5.24
N GLY A 35 1.87 8.98 -4.48
CA GLY A 35 2.32 7.67 -4.94
C GLY A 35 1.31 7.00 -5.87
N ILE A 36 1.82 6.22 -6.86
CA ILE A 36 1.01 5.32 -7.67
C ILE A 36 0.90 3.98 -6.95
N CYS A 37 -0.33 3.54 -6.68
CA CYS A 37 -0.64 2.27 -6.04
C CYS A 37 -0.98 1.17 -7.06
N GLY A 38 -0.77 -0.09 -6.70
CA GLY A 38 -1.25 -1.23 -7.49
C GLY A 38 -2.77 -1.21 -7.73
N SER A 39 -3.54 -0.63 -6.80
CA SER A 39 -4.98 -0.47 -6.97
C SER A 39 -5.36 0.58 -8.05
N ASP A 40 -4.50 1.56 -8.31
CA ASP A 40 -4.69 2.50 -9.45
C ASP A 40 -4.45 1.78 -10.78
N MET A 41 -3.52 0.80 -10.81
CA MET A 41 -3.31 -0.07 -11.97
C MET A 41 -4.54 -0.94 -12.25
N HIS A 42 -5.20 -1.47 -11.21
CA HIS A 42 -6.47 -2.19 -11.38
C HIS A 42 -7.56 -1.31 -12.01
N ALA A 43 -7.66 -0.05 -11.59
CA ALA A 43 -8.56 0.92 -12.21
C ALA A 43 -8.21 1.16 -13.68
N TRP A 44 -6.92 1.41 -13.94
CA TRP A 44 -6.42 1.68 -15.29
C TRP A 44 -6.71 0.54 -16.26
N HIS A 45 -6.56 -0.73 -15.84
CA HIS A 45 -6.96 -1.91 -16.60
C HIS A 45 -8.48 -2.13 -16.71
N GLY A 46 -9.30 -1.30 -16.07
CA GLY A 46 -10.76 -1.47 -16.06
C GLY A 46 -11.25 -2.62 -15.17
N HIS A 47 -10.42 -3.12 -14.26
CA HIS A 47 -10.75 -4.24 -13.37
C HIS A 47 -11.43 -3.82 -12.06
N ASP A 48 -11.59 -2.52 -11.80
CA ASP A 48 -12.28 -2.02 -10.60
C ASP A 48 -13.54 -1.24 -10.97
N ALA A 49 -14.68 -1.90 -10.92
CA ALA A 49 -15.99 -1.30 -11.23
C ALA A 49 -16.39 -0.13 -10.30
N ARG A 50 -15.67 0.09 -9.19
CA ARG A 50 -15.92 1.23 -8.28
C ARG A 50 -15.31 2.51 -8.79
N ARG A 51 -14.30 2.44 -9.65
CA ARG A 51 -13.61 3.58 -10.28
C ARG A 51 -14.16 3.84 -11.66
N VAL A 52 -15.21 4.65 -11.70
CA VAL A 52 -15.94 4.98 -12.94
C VAL A 52 -15.33 6.22 -13.58
N PRO A 53 -14.83 6.14 -14.83
CA PRO A 53 -14.32 7.32 -15.53
C PRO A 53 -15.44 8.31 -15.92
N PRO A 54 -15.17 9.64 -16.00
CA PRO A 54 -13.89 10.27 -15.71
C PRO A 54 -13.64 10.42 -14.19
N LEU A 55 -12.42 10.10 -13.73
CA LEU A 55 -12.06 10.17 -12.32
C LEU A 55 -10.57 10.55 -12.15
N VAL A 56 -10.27 11.46 -11.25
CA VAL A 56 -8.89 11.67 -10.77
C VAL A 56 -8.55 10.55 -9.79
N LEU A 57 -7.52 9.75 -10.10
CA LEU A 57 -7.03 8.68 -9.22
C LEU A 57 -6.02 9.24 -8.20
N GLY A 58 -5.34 8.34 -7.46
CA GLY A 58 -4.31 8.69 -6.48
C GLY A 58 -4.86 8.88 -5.07
N HIS A 59 -4.20 8.21 -4.11
CA HIS A 59 -4.65 8.20 -2.71
C HIS A 59 -3.49 8.13 -1.70
N GLU A 60 -2.25 8.04 -2.15
CA GLU A 60 -1.06 8.03 -1.30
C GLU A 60 -0.41 9.42 -1.35
N ALA A 61 -0.92 10.41 -0.61
CA ALA A 61 -0.54 11.79 -0.83
C ALA A 61 -0.08 12.56 0.42
N VAL A 62 0.79 13.52 0.18
CA VAL A 62 1.22 14.55 1.13
C VAL A 62 1.16 15.92 0.47
N GLY A 63 1.02 16.97 1.26
CA GLY A 63 0.98 18.33 0.75
C GLY A 63 0.83 19.35 1.84
N VAL A 64 0.38 20.56 1.48
CA VAL A 64 0.13 21.67 2.41
C VAL A 64 -1.38 21.92 2.47
N ALA A 65 -1.96 21.92 3.66
CA ALA A 65 -3.36 22.29 3.85
C ALA A 65 -3.52 23.78 3.52
N GLU A 66 -4.38 24.12 2.54
CA GLU A 66 -4.67 25.53 2.18
C GLU A 66 -5.80 26.09 3.04
N THR A 67 -6.73 25.23 3.52
CA THR A 67 -7.90 25.63 4.31
C THR A 67 -8.06 24.71 5.53
N GLY A 68 -9.05 25.00 6.38
CA GLY A 68 -9.41 24.21 7.55
C GLY A 68 -8.47 24.37 8.76
N PRO A 69 -8.57 23.48 9.77
CA PRO A 69 -7.86 23.65 11.04
C PRO A 69 -6.33 23.51 10.93
N HIS A 70 -5.84 22.95 9.85
CA HIS A 70 -4.40 22.75 9.60
C HIS A 70 -3.84 23.68 8.50
N ALA A 71 -4.54 24.77 8.15
CA ALA A 71 -4.12 25.69 7.11
C ALA A 71 -2.66 26.16 7.30
N GLY A 72 -1.86 26.12 6.23
CA GLY A 72 -0.44 26.45 6.21
C GLY A 72 0.49 25.36 6.75
N LYS A 73 -0.03 24.20 7.19
CA LYS A 73 0.78 23.08 7.68
C LYS A 73 0.96 22.02 6.61
N ARG A 74 2.14 21.38 6.59
CA ARG A 74 2.35 20.17 5.82
C ARG A 74 1.61 19.01 6.46
N VAL A 75 0.93 18.21 5.64
CA VAL A 75 0.06 17.13 6.09
C VAL A 75 0.28 15.84 5.28
N ALA A 76 0.15 14.70 5.94
CA ALA A 76 -0.11 13.42 5.29
C ALA A 76 -1.61 13.18 5.24
N ILE A 77 -2.07 12.62 4.14
CA ILE A 77 -3.48 12.32 3.91
C ILE A 77 -3.74 10.85 4.19
N ASN A 78 -4.62 10.56 5.16
CA ASN A 78 -5.25 9.25 5.26
C ASN A 78 -6.46 9.23 4.29
N PRO A 79 -6.39 8.51 3.16
CA PRO A 79 -7.43 8.58 2.13
C PRO A 79 -8.74 7.92 2.52
N LEU A 80 -8.77 7.13 3.61
CA LEU A 80 -9.92 6.31 4.00
C LEU A 80 -10.95 7.13 4.79
N MET A 81 -12.04 7.48 4.16
CA MET A 81 -13.15 8.21 4.78
C MET A 81 -14.19 7.24 5.33
N SER A 82 -14.41 7.27 6.65
CA SER A 82 -15.39 6.43 7.34
C SER A 82 -16.59 7.25 7.83
N CYS A 83 -17.74 6.60 8.11
CA CYS A 83 -18.92 7.32 8.58
C CYS A 83 -18.83 7.78 10.06
N GLY A 84 -17.88 7.27 10.83
CA GLY A 84 -17.65 7.62 12.24
C GLY A 84 -18.66 7.07 13.26
N LYS A 85 -19.81 6.54 12.85
CA LYS A 85 -20.94 6.21 13.74
C LYS A 85 -21.43 4.75 13.68
N CYS A 86 -20.98 3.94 12.74
CA CYS A 86 -21.37 2.53 12.69
C CYS A 86 -20.61 1.69 13.72
N PRO A 87 -21.05 0.46 14.02
CA PRO A 87 -20.38 -0.39 15.01
C PRO A 87 -18.89 -0.60 14.76
N ALA A 88 -18.47 -0.73 13.49
CA ALA A 88 -17.06 -0.85 13.15
C ALA A 88 -16.27 0.41 13.50
N CYS A 89 -16.83 1.60 13.20
CA CYS A 89 -16.19 2.88 13.54
C CYS A 89 -16.08 3.09 15.04
N LEU A 90 -17.15 2.80 15.79
CA LEU A 90 -17.18 2.94 17.24
C LEU A 90 -16.23 1.96 17.96
N ALA A 91 -15.94 0.81 17.32
CA ALA A 91 -14.96 -0.17 17.79
C ALA A 91 -13.53 0.12 17.33
N GLY A 92 -13.22 1.31 16.80
CA GLY A 92 -11.88 1.67 16.29
C GLY A 92 -11.49 1.02 14.97
N ARG A 93 -12.36 0.22 14.35
CA ARG A 93 -12.10 -0.51 13.09
C ARG A 93 -12.67 0.26 11.90
N ARG A 94 -12.29 1.52 11.76
CA ARG A 94 -12.83 2.44 10.73
C ARG A 94 -12.60 1.95 9.30
N HIS A 95 -11.51 1.24 9.03
CA HIS A 95 -11.22 0.61 7.74
C HIS A 95 -12.26 -0.44 7.34
N LEU A 96 -13.01 -1.02 8.29
CA LEU A 96 -14.08 -1.98 8.06
C LEU A 96 -15.48 -1.31 8.04
N CYS A 97 -15.55 0.02 7.97
CA CYS A 97 -16.81 0.73 7.85
C CYS A 97 -17.57 0.32 6.58
N PRO A 98 -18.84 -0.13 6.65
CA PRO A 98 -19.60 -0.51 5.46
C PRO A 98 -19.91 0.69 4.53
N HIS A 99 -19.83 1.92 5.07
CA HIS A 99 -20.03 3.18 4.33
C HIS A 99 -18.73 3.91 4.04
N ARG A 100 -17.61 3.17 4.02
CA ARG A 100 -16.32 3.79 3.73
C ARG A 100 -16.23 4.23 2.28
N GLU A 101 -15.60 5.37 2.09
CA GLU A 101 -15.15 5.86 0.79
C GLU A 101 -13.63 5.99 0.81
N LEU A 102 -13.03 6.01 -0.37
CA LEU A 102 -11.60 6.22 -0.54
C LEU A 102 -11.39 7.31 -1.58
N ILE A 103 -10.52 8.27 -1.28
CA ILE A 103 -10.06 9.28 -2.24
C ILE A 103 -9.44 8.54 -3.45
N GLY A 104 -9.73 8.98 -4.67
CA GLY A 104 -9.29 8.31 -5.89
C GLY A 104 -10.05 7.02 -6.24
N MET A 105 -11.20 6.76 -5.58
CA MET A 105 -12.04 5.59 -5.88
C MET A 105 -13.45 6.00 -6.33
N ARG A 106 -14.24 6.64 -5.49
CA ARG A 106 -15.57 7.18 -5.83
C ARG A 106 -15.61 8.70 -5.77
N VAL A 107 -14.66 9.30 -5.10
CA VAL A 107 -14.45 10.73 -5.04
C VAL A 107 -13.11 11.05 -5.69
N PRO A 108 -12.92 12.27 -6.25
CA PRO A 108 -11.67 12.66 -6.88
C PRO A 108 -10.47 12.49 -5.96
N GLY A 109 -9.38 11.98 -6.53
CA GLY A 109 -8.14 11.68 -5.83
C GLY A 109 -7.07 12.77 -5.95
N ALA A 110 -5.85 12.39 -5.62
CA ALA A 110 -4.72 13.29 -5.42
C ALA A 110 -3.74 13.34 -6.60
N PHE A 111 -4.03 12.74 -7.76
CA PHE A 111 -3.25 13.01 -8.97
C PHE A 111 -3.68 14.36 -9.58
N ALA A 112 -3.65 15.41 -8.78
CA ALA A 112 -4.04 16.77 -9.10
C ALA A 112 -3.31 17.76 -8.20
N GLU A 113 -3.25 19.04 -8.64
CA GLU A 113 -2.63 20.11 -7.83
C GLU A 113 -3.32 20.31 -6.47
N ARG A 114 -4.61 20.00 -6.35
CA ARG A 114 -5.40 20.09 -5.11
C ARG A 114 -6.35 18.94 -4.94
N VAL A 115 -6.55 18.55 -3.69
CA VAL A 115 -7.52 17.53 -3.32
C VAL A 115 -8.34 17.98 -2.11
N ARG A 116 -9.62 17.61 -2.09
CA ARG A 116 -10.52 17.83 -0.96
C ARG A 116 -10.48 16.62 -0.02
N VAL A 117 -10.28 16.87 1.26
CA VAL A 117 -10.09 15.84 2.30
C VAL A 117 -10.86 16.21 3.56
N LEU A 118 -11.38 15.24 4.28
CA LEU A 118 -11.95 15.46 5.62
C LEU A 118 -10.86 15.93 6.59
N ASP A 119 -11.12 16.94 7.41
CA ASP A 119 -10.16 17.49 8.38
C ASP A 119 -9.52 16.44 9.26
N ARG A 120 -10.35 15.48 9.74
CA ARG A 120 -9.90 14.36 10.60
C ARG A 120 -9.00 13.34 9.89
N ASN A 121 -8.89 13.40 8.58
CA ASN A 121 -8.07 12.52 7.77
C ASN A 121 -6.69 13.13 7.47
N LEU A 122 -6.41 14.31 8.03
CA LEU A 122 -5.15 15.01 7.90
C LEU A 122 -4.29 14.81 9.15
N THR A 123 -3.05 14.40 8.96
CA THR A 123 -2.04 14.35 10.03
C THR A 123 -0.95 15.36 9.74
N VAL A 124 -0.75 16.32 10.66
CA VAL A 124 0.31 17.33 10.51
C VAL A 124 1.67 16.65 10.58
N LEU A 125 2.51 16.94 9.60
CA LEU A 125 3.85 16.41 9.51
C LEU A 125 4.83 17.27 10.31
N PRO A 126 5.76 16.67 11.08
CA PRO A 126 6.85 17.40 11.70
C PRO A 126 7.82 17.93 10.63
N ASP A 127 8.46 19.09 10.91
CA ASP A 127 9.36 19.75 9.96
C ASP A 127 10.53 18.86 9.50
N ARG A 128 11.00 17.98 10.39
CA ARG A 128 12.10 17.04 10.10
C ARG A 128 11.73 15.87 9.16
N LEU A 129 10.44 15.59 8.95
CA LEU A 129 10.01 14.53 8.05
C LEU A 129 9.80 15.08 6.64
N PRO A 130 10.68 14.80 5.66
CA PRO A 130 10.53 15.28 4.29
C PRO A 130 9.35 14.63 3.59
N SER A 131 8.68 15.36 2.70
CA SER A 131 7.51 14.89 1.93
C SER A 131 7.83 13.63 1.11
N ALA A 132 9.04 13.52 0.56
CA ALA A 132 9.49 12.33 -0.19
C ALA A 132 9.50 11.05 0.64
N ARG A 133 9.63 11.14 1.98
CA ARG A 133 9.53 10.01 2.89
C ARG A 133 8.09 9.86 3.38
N ALA A 134 7.45 10.96 3.76
CA ALA A 134 6.08 10.97 4.29
C ALA A 134 5.03 10.42 3.30
N VAL A 135 5.25 10.54 1.99
CA VAL A 135 4.35 10.00 0.95
C VAL A 135 4.19 8.48 1.02
N LEU A 136 5.11 7.79 1.69
CA LEU A 136 5.03 6.35 1.94
C LEU A 136 4.14 5.98 3.12
N ALA A 137 3.57 6.93 3.87
CA ALA A 137 2.77 6.66 5.06
C ALA A 137 1.58 5.74 4.78
N GLU A 138 0.88 5.98 3.68
CA GLU A 138 -0.29 5.18 3.30
C GLU A 138 0.07 3.72 2.99
N PRO A 139 0.96 3.41 2.03
CA PRO A 139 1.33 2.04 1.75
C PRO A 139 2.09 1.35 2.89
N LEU A 140 2.86 2.09 3.69
CA LEU A 140 3.51 1.55 4.88
C LEU A 140 2.49 1.17 5.96
N ALA A 141 1.41 1.93 6.14
CA ALA A 141 0.34 1.59 7.07
C ALA A 141 -0.33 0.25 6.70
N CYS A 142 -0.49 -0.04 5.40
CA CYS A 142 -0.96 -1.36 4.94
C CYS A 142 0.01 -2.48 5.36
N ALA A 143 1.32 -2.26 5.22
CA ALA A 143 2.34 -3.22 5.65
C ALA A 143 2.33 -3.40 7.17
N VAL A 144 2.23 -2.31 7.96
CA VAL A 144 2.12 -2.34 9.43
C VAL A 144 0.92 -3.17 9.87
N HIS A 145 -0.24 -2.94 9.26
CA HIS A 145 -1.45 -3.69 9.57
C HIS A 145 -1.28 -5.19 9.29
N ALA A 146 -0.76 -5.54 8.11
CA ALA A 146 -0.56 -6.93 7.71
C ALA A 146 0.43 -7.67 8.62
N VAL A 147 1.59 -7.06 8.91
CA VAL A 147 2.63 -7.64 9.80
C VAL A 147 2.07 -7.81 11.22
N ARG A 148 1.37 -6.79 11.74
CA ARG A 148 0.73 -6.85 13.05
C ARG A 148 -0.27 -8.00 13.15
N LEU A 149 -1.15 -8.19 12.17
CA LEU A 149 -2.11 -9.30 12.16
C LEU A 149 -1.41 -10.66 12.20
N GLY A 150 -0.34 -10.83 11.42
CA GLY A 150 0.44 -12.07 11.38
C GLY A 150 1.15 -12.35 12.70
N LEU A 151 1.90 -11.39 13.24
CA LEU A 151 2.65 -11.54 14.49
C LEU A 151 1.72 -11.76 15.69
N GLN A 152 0.60 -11.03 15.78
CA GLN A 152 -0.40 -11.23 16.83
C GLN A 152 -1.01 -12.63 16.78
N ARG A 153 -1.25 -13.17 15.59
CA ARG A 153 -1.80 -14.54 15.44
C ARG A 153 -0.80 -15.61 15.91
N LEU A 154 0.48 -15.40 15.64
CA LEU A 154 1.52 -16.36 16.03
C LEU A 154 1.87 -16.30 17.52
N GLY A 155 1.79 -15.12 18.15
CA GLY A 155 2.06 -14.93 19.58
C GLY A 155 3.49 -15.26 20.00
N THR A 156 4.40 -15.46 19.03
CA THR A 156 5.81 -15.79 19.24
C THR A 156 6.65 -14.56 18.91
N PRO A 157 7.72 -14.26 19.69
CA PRO A 157 8.62 -13.14 19.41
C PRO A 157 9.23 -13.23 18.00
N ALA A 158 9.28 -12.11 17.28
CA ALA A 158 9.76 -12.04 15.90
C ALA A 158 11.14 -12.67 15.67
N PRO A 159 12.14 -12.54 16.55
CA PRO A 159 13.45 -13.18 16.35
C PRO A 159 13.44 -14.71 16.26
N ALA A 160 12.39 -15.35 16.77
CA ALA A 160 12.25 -16.81 16.71
C ALA A 160 11.43 -17.29 15.49
N LEU A 161 10.96 -16.36 14.67
CA LEU A 161 10.08 -16.63 13.51
C LEU A 161 10.85 -16.52 12.20
N SER A 162 10.37 -17.28 11.21
CA SER A 162 10.72 -17.16 9.80
C SER A 162 9.56 -16.61 8.99
N ALA A 163 9.84 -15.70 8.05
CA ALA A 163 8.83 -15.10 7.19
C ALA A 163 9.19 -15.20 5.71
N VAL A 164 8.17 -15.39 4.88
CA VAL A 164 8.25 -15.28 3.42
C VAL A 164 7.24 -14.24 2.95
N VAL A 165 7.71 -13.28 2.14
CA VAL A 165 6.87 -12.30 1.47
C VAL A 165 6.75 -12.68 0.00
N LEU A 166 5.54 -12.80 -0.52
CA LEU A 166 5.27 -13.09 -1.92
C LEU A 166 4.95 -11.80 -2.67
N GLY A 167 5.81 -11.43 -3.62
CA GLY A 167 5.75 -10.22 -4.42
C GLY A 167 6.65 -9.09 -3.90
N GLY A 168 7.50 -8.57 -4.77
CA GLY A 168 8.48 -7.52 -4.49
C GLY A 168 8.06 -6.11 -4.94
N GLY A 169 6.76 -5.87 -5.10
CA GLY A 169 6.21 -4.51 -5.32
C GLY A 169 6.29 -3.66 -4.04
N ALA A 170 5.72 -2.44 -4.09
CA ALA A 170 5.80 -1.50 -2.96
C ALA A 170 5.33 -2.10 -1.62
N ILE A 171 4.19 -2.78 -1.59
CA ILE A 171 3.66 -3.40 -0.37
C ILE A 171 4.57 -4.52 0.13
N GLY A 172 5.03 -5.41 -0.77
CA GLY A 172 5.92 -6.50 -0.36
C GLY A 172 7.27 -6.00 0.15
N LEU A 173 7.87 -5.01 -0.52
CA LEU A 173 9.12 -4.40 -0.06
C LEU A 173 8.96 -3.70 1.30
N LEU A 174 7.92 -2.88 1.47
CA LEU A 174 7.64 -2.23 2.76
C LEU A 174 7.38 -3.26 3.87
N THR A 175 6.68 -4.35 3.55
CA THR A 175 6.46 -5.47 4.48
C THR A 175 7.79 -6.13 4.87
N ALA A 176 8.66 -6.41 3.90
CA ALA A 176 9.97 -7.03 4.17
C ALA A 176 10.87 -6.11 5.00
N LEU A 177 10.92 -4.81 4.68
CA LEU A 177 11.65 -3.82 5.47
C LEU A 177 11.12 -3.72 6.91
N LEU A 178 9.79 -3.71 7.08
CA LEU A 178 9.17 -3.68 8.40
C LEU A 178 9.48 -4.95 9.19
N LEU A 179 9.41 -6.12 8.59
CA LEU A 179 9.78 -7.38 9.26
C LEU A 179 11.23 -7.38 9.73
N LYS A 180 12.15 -6.73 8.98
CA LYS A 180 13.54 -6.52 9.45
C LYS A 180 13.60 -5.58 10.65
N VAL A 181 12.83 -4.49 10.64
CA VAL A 181 12.74 -3.57 11.79
C VAL A 181 12.19 -4.29 13.03
N GLU A 182 11.20 -5.16 12.86
CA GLU A 182 10.65 -6.02 13.93
C GLU A 182 11.63 -7.12 14.39
N GLY A 183 12.75 -7.29 13.70
CA GLY A 183 13.79 -8.24 14.04
C GLY A 183 13.43 -9.69 13.72
N ILE A 184 12.68 -9.94 12.64
CA ILE A 184 12.36 -11.31 12.21
C ILE A 184 13.62 -12.16 12.04
N GLY A 185 13.61 -13.40 12.53
CA GLY A 185 14.80 -14.25 12.58
C GLY A 185 15.30 -14.71 11.20
N ALA A 186 14.38 -15.00 10.29
CA ALA A 186 14.70 -15.33 8.90
C ALA A 186 13.67 -14.69 7.97
N LEU A 187 14.13 -14.07 6.87
CA LEU A 187 13.28 -13.40 5.91
C LEU A 187 13.67 -13.78 4.47
N ALA A 188 12.66 -14.13 3.66
CA ALA A 188 12.83 -14.26 2.23
C ALA A 188 11.71 -13.51 1.49
N ILE A 189 12.00 -13.02 0.28
CA ILE A 189 11.03 -12.33 -0.59
C ILE A 189 11.05 -12.91 -1.99
N ALA A 190 9.88 -13.29 -2.49
CA ALA A 190 9.69 -13.82 -3.84
C ALA A 190 9.44 -12.70 -4.84
N GLU A 191 10.18 -12.65 -5.94
CA GLU A 191 9.97 -11.70 -7.03
C GLU A 191 10.35 -12.33 -8.38
N THR A 192 9.41 -12.28 -9.34
CA THR A 192 9.61 -12.85 -10.68
C THR A 192 10.40 -11.93 -11.62
N ASN A 193 10.28 -10.62 -11.44
CA ASN A 193 10.99 -9.62 -12.24
C ASN A 193 12.47 -9.57 -11.80
N ALA A 194 13.39 -10.01 -12.66
CA ALA A 194 14.81 -10.15 -12.33
C ALA A 194 15.47 -8.82 -11.90
N PRO A 195 15.33 -7.68 -12.61
CA PRO A 195 15.89 -6.40 -12.16
C PRO A 195 15.36 -5.96 -10.79
N ARG A 196 14.05 -6.15 -10.53
CA ARG A 196 13.46 -5.82 -9.23
C ARG A 196 13.99 -6.73 -8.13
N ARG A 197 14.14 -8.03 -8.42
CA ARG A 197 14.69 -9.01 -7.48
C ARG A 197 16.13 -8.66 -7.08
N GLU A 198 16.98 -8.27 -8.02
CA GLU A 198 18.35 -7.81 -7.73
C GLU A 198 18.36 -6.56 -6.84
N ALA A 199 17.49 -5.58 -7.11
CA ALA A 199 17.35 -4.39 -6.27
C ALA A 199 16.86 -4.74 -4.84
N LEU A 200 15.91 -5.66 -4.71
CA LEU A 200 15.43 -6.15 -3.42
C LEU A 200 16.52 -6.87 -2.63
N ASP A 201 17.30 -7.72 -3.30
CA ASP A 201 18.40 -8.46 -2.67
C ASP A 201 19.45 -7.51 -2.11
N ALA A 202 19.81 -6.47 -2.88
CA ALA A 202 20.73 -5.43 -2.43
C ALA A 202 20.19 -4.63 -1.23
N LEU A 203 18.91 -4.24 -1.25
CA LEU A 203 18.26 -3.47 -0.19
C LEU A 203 18.11 -4.27 1.11
N LEU A 204 17.78 -5.56 0.98
CA LEU A 204 17.53 -6.43 2.13
C LEU A 204 18.81 -7.10 2.65
N GLY A 205 19.91 -7.03 1.90
CA GLY A 205 21.15 -7.72 2.25
C GLY A 205 21.06 -9.23 2.04
N GLY A 206 20.27 -9.65 1.07
CA GLY A 206 20.02 -11.05 0.72
C GLY A 206 18.57 -11.49 0.95
N GLY A 207 18.23 -12.69 0.48
CA GLY A 207 16.92 -13.35 0.71
C GLY A 207 15.89 -13.13 -0.39
N ALA A 208 16.20 -12.40 -1.45
CA ALA A 208 15.32 -12.30 -2.62
C ALA A 208 15.52 -13.53 -3.55
N TYR A 209 14.42 -14.14 -3.98
CA TYR A 209 14.49 -15.35 -4.80
C TYR A 209 13.45 -15.34 -5.92
N ASP A 210 13.73 -16.14 -6.96
CA ASP A 210 12.79 -16.39 -8.04
C ASP A 210 11.88 -17.57 -7.68
N PRO A 211 10.57 -17.33 -7.46
CA PRO A 211 9.68 -18.41 -7.05
C PRO A 211 9.39 -19.45 -8.14
N ILE A 212 9.76 -19.16 -9.40
CA ILE A 212 9.55 -20.07 -10.54
C ILE A 212 10.71 -21.07 -10.65
N THR A 213 11.95 -20.57 -10.59
CA THR A 213 13.16 -21.39 -10.79
C THR A 213 13.74 -21.95 -9.49
N ALA A 214 13.47 -21.32 -8.35
CA ALA A 214 13.95 -21.71 -7.04
C ALA A 214 12.86 -21.50 -5.97
N PRO A 215 11.74 -22.24 -6.04
CA PRO A 215 10.64 -22.05 -5.09
C PRO A 215 11.08 -22.32 -3.65
N ALA A 216 10.52 -21.56 -2.71
CA ALA A 216 10.76 -21.81 -1.29
C ALA A 216 10.31 -23.22 -0.90
N ALA A 217 11.03 -23.82 0.04
CA ALA A 217 10.72 -25.18 0.49
C ALA A 217 9.34 -25.24 1.18
N GLU A 218 8.69 -26.39 1.07
CA GLU A 218 7.44 -26.65 1.77
C GLU A 218 7.62 -26.54 3.30
N SER A 219 6.65 -25.99 4.00
CA SER A 219 6.66 -25.83 5.47
C SER A 219 7.90 -25.10 5.99
N SER A 220 8.42 -24.09 5.26
CA SER A 220 9.65 -23.39 5.59
C SER A 220 9.44 -22.09 6.37
N ALA A 221 8.23 -21.55 6.44
CA ALA A 221 7.96 -20.26 7.08
C ALA A 221 6.83 -20.31 8.12
N ASP A 222 7.01 -19.61 9.22
CA ASP A 222 5.98 -19.42 10.25
C ASP A 222 4.94 -18.40 9.78
N LEU A 223 5.38 -17.36 9.07
CA LEU A 223 4.57 -16.29 8.53
C LEU A 223 4.74 -16.19 7.01
N VAL A 224 3.65 -16.21 6.26
CA VAL A 224 3.66 -15.88 4.83
C VAL A 224 2.78 -14.67 4.58
N ILE A 225 3.32 -13.64 3.93
CA ILE A 225 2.53 -12.45 3.54
C ILE A 225 2.41 -12.43 2.02
N ASP A 226 1.18 -12.61 1.53
CA ASP A 226 0.88 -12.56 0.10
C ASP A 226 0.52 -11.12 -0.30
N ALA A 227 1.49 -10.38 -0.83
CA ALA A 227 1.34 -9.03 -1.32
C ALA A 227 0.90 -8.95 -2.80
N VAL A 228 0.68 -10.10 -3.46
CA VAL A 228 0.23 -10.21 -4.86
C VAL A 228 -1.24 -10.57 -4.94
N GLY A 229 -1.66 -11.64 -4.24
CA GLY A 229 -3.04 -12.09 -4.21
C GLY A 229 -3.52 -12.75 -5.49
N SER A 230 -2.68 -13.56 -6.12
CA SER A 230 -3.01 -14.37 -7.29
C SER A 230 -3.23 -15.84 -6.94
N GLY A 231 -3.81 -16.64 -7.84
CA GLY A 231 -3.94 -18.09 -7.65
C GLY A 231 -2.58 -18.76 -7.37
N PRO A 232 -1.54 -18.54 -8.19
CA PRO A 232 -0.21 -19.07 -7.95
C PRO A 232 0.40 -18.67 -6.60
N THR A 233 0.25 -17.41 -6.17
CA THR A 233 0.80 -16.95 -4.87
C THR A 233 0.05 -17.52 -3.68
N ARG A 234 -1.29 -17.70 -3.78
CA ARG A 234 -2.05 -18.42 -2.74
C ARG A 234 -1.66 -19.89 -2.63
N ALA A 235 -1.42 -20.56 -3.77
CA ALA A 235 -0.92 -21.93 -3.77
C ALA A 235 0.48 -22.02 -3.14
N ALA A 236 1.39 -21.11 -3.50
CA ALA A 236 2.72 -21.01 -2.90
C ALA A 236 2.64 -20.73 -1.39
N ALA A 237 1.80 -19.79 -0.96
CA ALA A 237 1.58 -19.50 0.45
C ALA A 237 1.10 -20.74 1.22
N SER A 238 0.14 -21.46 0.65
CA SER A 238 -0.38 -22.72 1.26
C SER A 238 0.70 -23.79 1.41
N SER A 239 1.66 -23.88 0.47
CA SER A 239 2.76 -24.83 0.52
C SER A 239 3.86 -24.43 1.51
N VAL A 240 4.25 -23.15 1.49
CA VAL A 240 5.41 -22.62 2.22
C VAL A 240 5.16 -22.49 3.72
N VAL A 241 3.92 -22.18 4.11
CA VAL A 241 3.58 -22.01 5.52
C VAL A 241 3.68 -23.33 6.31
N ARG A 242 4.24 -23.25 7.54
CA ARG A 242 4.34 -24.39 8.48
C ARG A 242 2.98 -24.74 9.10
N PRO A 243 2.83 -25.98 9.60
CA PRO A 243 1.72 -26.31 10.50
C PRO A 243 1.64 -25.32 11.68
N GLY A 244 0.42 -24.84 11.97
CA GLY A 244 0.18 -23.82 13.00
C GLY A 244 0.58 -22.39 12.62
N GLY A 245 1.18 -22.19 11.45
CA GLY A 245 1.61 -20.89 10.94
C GLY A 245 0.48 -19.99 10.48
N ALA A 246 0.84 -18.83 9.92
CA ALA A 246 -0.12 -17.84 9.43
C ALA A 246 0.19 -17.38 8.00
N ILE A 247 -0.87 -17.25 7.21
CA ILE A 247 -0.87 -16.57 5.90
C ILE A 247 -1.65 -15.27 6.06
N VAL A 248 -1.04 -14.14 5.77
CA VAL A 248 -1.71 -12.84 5.67
C VAL A 248 -1.83 -12.46 4.21
N HIS A 249 -3.06 -12.34 3.73
CA HIS A 249 -3.38 -12.07 2.33
C HIS A 249 -3.75 -10.59 2.16
N VAL A 250 -2.92 -9.84 1.45
CA VAL A 250 -3.03 -8.40 1.24
C VAL A 250 -3.36 -8.07 -0.22
N GLY A 251 -2.68 -8.74 -1.15
CA GLY A 251 -2.81 -8.52 -2.58
C GLY A 251 -4.20 -8.87 -3.11
N LEU A 252 -4.63 -8.19 -4.17
CA LEU A 252 -5.98 -8.30 -4.75
C LEU A 252 -5.91 -8.58 -6.26
N GLN A 253 -4.90 -9.29 -6.76
CA GLN A 253 -4.97 -9.78 -8.12
C GLN A 253 -6.15 -10.76 -8.27
N ASN A 254 -6.76 -10.73 -9.43
CA ASN A 254 -7.98 -11.47 -9.78
C ASN A 254 -7.85 -12.99 -9.53
N SER A 255 -8.93 -13.68 -9.38
CA SER A 255 -9.22 -15.08 -9.13
C SER A 255 -9.41 -15.41 -7.64
N ALA A 256 -10.20 -16.45 -7.37
CA ALA A 256 -10.42 -16.98 -6.03
C ALA A 256 -9.64 -18.31 -5.80
N GLU A 257 -8.90 -18.75 -6.79
CA GLU A 257 -8.25 -20.07 -6.84
C GLU A 257 -6.92 -20.10 -6.06
N GLY A 258 -6.36 -21.29 -5.88
CA GLY A 258 -5.01 -21.53 -5.41
C GLY A 258 -4.87 -21.79 -3.90
N LEU A 259 -5.87 -21.45 -3.09
CA LEU A 259 -5.81 -21.72 -1.65
C LEU A 259 -6.08 -23.21 -1.35
N ASP A 260 -5.13 -23.90 -0.71
CA ASP A 260 -5.32 -25.28 -0.26
C ASP A 260 -6.05 -25.32 1.09
N THR A 261 -7.39 -25.25 1.04
CA THR A 261 -8.24 -25.26 2.25
C THR A 261 -8.14 -26.58 3.02
N ARG A 262 -7.83 -27.71 2.35
CA ARG A 262 -7.64 -28.98 3.02
C ARG A 262 -6.39 -28.97 3.89
N ARG A 263 -5.24 -28.48 3.35
CA ARG A 263 -4.00 -28.32 4.11
C ARG A 263 -4.18 -27.34 5.27
N ILE A 264 -4.83 -26.21 5.02
CA ILE A 264 -5.14 -25.21 6.06
C ILE A 264 -5.85 -25.84 7.23
N THR A 265 -6.90 -26.65 6.97
CA THR A 265 -7.65 -27.31 8.02
C THR A 265 -6.83 -28.39 8.74
N LEU A 266 -6.13 -29.26 7.99
CA LEU A 266 -5.38 -30.38 8.58
C LEU A 266 -4.16 -29.96 9.39
N GLN A 267 -3.61 -28.77 9.12
CA GLN A 267 -2.41 -28.25 9.77
C GLN A 267 -2.67 -27.02 10.65
N GLU A 268 -3.95 -26.68 10.92
CA GLU A 268 -4.36 -25.54 11.75
C GLU A 268 -3.71 -24.21 11.32
N ILE A 269 -3.51 -24.01 10.01
CA ILE A 269 -2.95 -22.81 9.44
C ILE A 269 -3.98 -21.68 9.50
N ALA A 270 -3.60 -20.50 9.98
CA ALA A 270 -4.45 -19.32 9.92
C ALA A 270 -4.35 -18.65 8.55
N PHE A 271 -5.50 -18.41 7.90
CA PHE A 271 -5.59 -17.56 6.71
C PHE A 271 -6.31 -16.26 7.07
N ILE A 272 -5.63 -15.13 6.96
CA ILE A 272 -6.07 -13.82 7.43
C ILE A 272 -6.10 -12.84 6.26
N GLY A 273 -7.29 -12.29 5.94
CA GLY A 273 -7.39 -11.17 5.01
C GLY A 273 -6.97 -9.87 5.70
N SER A 274 -6.13 -9.10 5.05
CA SER A 274 -5.74 -7.76 5.50
C SER A 274 -6.29 -6.72 4.53
N TYR A 275 -7.02 -5.71 5.05
CA TYR A 275 -7.60 -4.65 4.23
C TYR A 275 -7.21 -3.29 4.78
N CYS A 276 -6.51 -2.48 3.97
CA CYS A 276 -6.03 -1.16 4.39
C CYS A 276 -5.35 -1.22 5.77
N TYR A 277 -5.80 -0.38 6.73
CA TYR A 277 -5.18 -0.22 8.05
C TYR A 277 -6.12 0.51 9.02
N GLY A 278 -5.85 0.39 10.31
CA GLY A 278 -6.45 1.21 11.35
C GLY A 278 -5.74 2.56 11.52
N GLU A 279 -6.33 3.46 12.32
CA GLU A 279 -5.71 4.78 12.60
C GLU A 279 -4.35 4.63 13.31
N ASP A 280 -4.25 3.68 14.23
CA ASP A 280 -2.99 3.39 14.95
C ASP A 280 -1.90 2.88 14.00
N ASP A 281 -2.24 2.13 12.94
CA ASP A 281 -1.28 1.66 11.95
C ASP A 281 -0.73 2.81 11.11
N PHE A 282 -1.59 3.78 10.76
CA PHE A 282 -1.16 4.97 10.02
C PHE A 282 -0.24 5.86 10.89
N ALA A 283 -0.57 6.03 12.16
CA ALA A 283 0.28 6.73 13.11
C ALA A 283 1.64 6.03 13.30
N ALA A 284 1.64 4.69 13.43
CA ALA A 284 2.88 3.90 13.53
C ALA A 284 3.74 4.01 12.26
N ALA A 285 3.11 3.98 11.08
CA ALA A 285 3.82 4.18 9.81
C ALA A 285 4.51 5.55 9.75
N LEU A 286 3.83 6.62 10.15
CA LEU A 286 4.44 7.96 10.21
C LEU A 286 5.60 8.02 11.20
N ALA A 287 5.50 7.39 12.36
CA ALA A 287 6.58 7.34 13.34
C ALA A 287 7.82 6.62 12.78
N LEU A 288 7.64 5.46 12.14
CA LEU A 288 8.73 4.71 11.49
C LEU A 288 9.45 5.53 10.40
N LEU A 289 8.68 6.30 9.62
CA LEU A 289 9.23 7.20 8.59
C LEU A 289 9.96 8.39 9.20
N GLU A 290 9.45 8.95 10.29
CA GLU A 290 10.05 10.06 11.02
C GLU A 290 11.38 9.67 11.67
N GLU A 291 11.45 8.49 12.28
CA GLU A 291 12.65 7.91 12.87
C GLU A 291 13.69 7.49 11.82
N GLY A 292 13.29 7.39 10.55
CA GLY A 292 14.15 6.93 9.47
C GLY A 292 14.40 5.44 9.49
N ALA A 293 13.61 4.66 10.23
CA ALA A 293 13.67 3.21 10.25
C ALA A 293 13.34 2.60 8.86
N ILE A 294 12.51 3.29 8.09
CA ILE A 294 12.19 2.97 6.69
C ILE A 294 12.41 4.21 5.84
N ASP A 295 13.16 4.06 4.74
CA ASP A 295 13.45 5.12 3.79
C ASP A 295 13.17 4.66 2.35
N GLY A 296 12.56 5.54 1.57
CA GLY A 296 12.22 5.28 0.15
C GLY A 296 13.28 5.72 -0.85
N ALA A 297 14.32 6.45 -0.42
CA ALA A 297 15.27 7.12 -1.32
C ALA A 297 15.94 6.18 -2.35
N ALA A 298 16.17 4.92 -1.98
CA ALA A 298 16.86 3.96 -2.84
C ALA A 298 15.94 3.21 -3.82
N TRP A 299 14.60 3.29 -3.66
CA TRP A 299 13.66 2.46 -4.42
C TRP A 299 12.38 3.18 -4.88
N CYS A 300 12.25 4.47 -4.54
CA CYS A 300 11.20 5.35 -5.07
C CYS A 300 11.78 6.24 -6.17
N GLU A 301 11.03 6.40 -7.25
CA GLU A 301 11.34 7.34 -8.33
C GLU A 301 10.26 8.44 -8.35
N THR A 302 10.70 9.70 -8.29
CA THR A 302 9.79 10.85 -8.42
C THR A 302 9.75 11.32 -9.87
N ARG A 303 8.57 11.48 -10.41
CA ARG A 303 8.29 11.97 -11.76
C ARG A 303 7.30 13.14 -11.71
N PRO A 304 7.34 14.09 -12.66
CA PRO A 304 6.33 15.14 -12.74
C PRO A 304 4.94 14.55 -13.06
N LEU A 305 3.86 15.22 -12.66
CA LEU A 305 2.48 14.78 -12.90
C LEU A 305 2.20 14.47 -14.38
N GLU A 306 2.78 15.26 -15.28
CA GLU A 306 2.67 15.10 -16.74
C GLU A 306 3.22 13.76 -17.24
N ALA A 307 4.17 13.17 -16.52
CA ALA A 307 4.71 11.85 -16.83
C ALA A 307 3.82 10.70 -16.28
N GLY A 308 2.69 11.02 -15.63
CA GLY A 308 1.85 10.04 -14.97
C GLY A 308 1.35 8.95 -15.90
N ALA A 309 0.78 9.30 -17.07
CA ALA A 309 0.31 8.31 -18.04
C ALA A 309 1.44 7.35 -18.50
N ALA A 310 2.63 7.88 -18.79
CA ALA A 310 3.80 7.07 -19.13
C ALA A 310 4.25 6.19 -17.96
N SER A 311 4.12 6.68 -16.72
CA SER A 311 4.46 5.93 -15.52
C SER A 311 3.58 4.69 -15.33
N PHE A 312 2.29 4.77 -15.62
CA PHE A 312 1.38 3.62 -15.60
C PHE A 312 1.81 2.56 -16.62
N VAL A 313 2.17 2.97 -17.85
CA VAL A 313 2.70 2.06 -18.88
C VAL A 313 4.02 1.41 -18.45
N ASP A 314 4.91 2.14 -17.78
CA ASP A 314 6.16 1.58 -17.28
C ASP A 314 5.95 0.58 -16.15
N ILE A 315 5.00 0.83 -15.24
CA ILE A 315 4.61 -0.10 -14.18
C ILE A 315 4.06 -1.39 -14.80
N ASP A 316 3.13 -1.26 -15.73
CA ASP A 316 2.48 -2.40 -16.42
C ASP A 316 3.50 -3.30 -17.13
N ARG A 317 4.48 -2.68 -17.79
CA ARG A 317 5.55 -3.39 -18.51
C ARG A 317 6.70 -3.87 -17.62
N GLY A 318 6.58 -3.71 -16.30
CA GLY A 318 7.62 -4.14 -15.34
C GLY A 318 8.94 -3.37 -15.46
N ARG A 319 8.95 -2.16 -16.03
CA ARG A 319 10.12 -1.30 -16.18
C ARG A 319 10.33 -0.30 -15.05
N ALA A 320 9.31 -0.12 -14.22
CA ALA A 320 9.34 0.80 -13.09
C ALA A 320 10.04 0.18 -11.87
N PRO A 321 10.64 1.01 -10.99
CA PRO A 321 11.06 0.59 -9.66
C PRO A 321 9.84 0.13 -8.84
N ALA A 322 10.08 -0.26 -7.58
CA ALA A 322 9.00 -0.73 -6.71
C ALA A 322 7.93 0.35 -6.45
N LYS A 323 8.29 1.64 -6.51
CA LYS A 323 7.38 2.78 -6.33
C LYS A 323 7.69 3.94 -7.25
N ILE A 324 6.66 4.45 -7.92
CA ILE A 324 6.68 5.77 -8.57
C ILE A 324 5.83 6.73 -7.74
N VAL A 325 6.36 7.93 -7.56
CA VAL A 325 5.71 9.07 -6.88
C VAL A 325 5.58 10.21 -7.89
N LEU A 326 4.38 10.75 -8.06
CA LEU A 326 4.14 11.91 -8.90
C LEU A 326 4.30 13.20 -8.11
N SER A 327 5.03 14.18 -8.66
CA SER A 327 5.18 15.53 -8.14
C SER A 327 4.22 16.46 -8.85
N MET A 328 3.55 17.34 -8.08
CA MET A 328 2.61 18.33 -8.63
C MET A 328 3.29 19.67 -8.97
N SER A 329 4.57 19.80 -8.64
CA SER A 329 5.40 20.99 -8.91
C SER A 329 6.32 20.75 -10.09
#